data_6e31cb08a98066733ed7119e4d6f3fb4
#
_entry.id   6e31cb08a98066733ed7119e4d6f3fb4
#
_cell.length_a   1.000
_cell.length_b   1.000
_cell.length_c   1.000
_cell.angle_alpha   90.00
_cell.angle_beta   90.00
_cell.angle_gamma   90.00
#
_symmetry.space_group_name_H-M   'P 1'
#
loop_
_entity.id
_entity.type
_entity.pdbx_description
1 polymer ?
#
loop_
_entity_poly.entity_id
_entity_poly.type
_entity_poly.pdbx_seq_one_letter_code
_entity_poly.pdbx_strand_id
1 'polypeptide(L)'
;MPGQKISEKDIKTDIEIVRTPVREAILRLKQEGLINVIPKSGTYISLIELDRVNDALYLRRNLELPVLQEACCCTLSEEEILVSKQLIEKQEQALKYDDFSLFFKYFDQFHQMFYTVTEHPMVWKWLISINIYFYRIIVLNLKKNPDYKIRIVNYDKAILKAIINKVPHEVTDCIESGMIINGENEHLLIRHYYKYFDLTRHEFKYES
;
A
#
# COMPACT_ATOMS: atom_id res chain seq x y z
N MET A 1 -0.22 8.59 13.47
CA MET A 1 -1.55 8.82 12.92
C MET A 1 -1.52 10.08 12.07
N PRO A 2 -2.26 10.16 10.92
CA PRO A 2 -2.38 11.40 10.15
C PRO A 2 -2.84 12.57 11.03
N GLY A 3 -2.26 13.76 10.84
CA GLY A 3 -2.50 14.96 11.67
C GLY A 3 -1.80 14.98 13.01
N GLN A 4 -1.17 13.89 13.44
CA GLN A 4 -0.48 13.82 14.71
C GLN A 4 0.82 14.64 14.67
N LYS A 5 1.05 15.44 15.74
CA LYS A 5 2.33 16.10 15.97
C LYS A 5 3.39 15.06 16.34
N ILE A 6 4.56 15.16 15.74
CA ILE A 6 5.72 14.33 16.06
C ILE A 6 6.87 15.23 16.52
N SER A 7 7.64 14.77 17.50
CA SER A 7 8.84 15.45 17.96
C SER A 7 10.09 14.63 17.63
N GLU A 8 11.25 15.30 17.56
CA GLU A 8 12.53 14.58 17.43
C GLU A 8 12.76 13.59 18.60
N LYS A 9 12.11 13.83 19.75
CA LYS A 9 12.18 12.92 20.90
C LYS A 9 11.40 11.63 20.66
N ASP A 10 10.21 11.71 20.02
CA ASP A 10 9.38 10.54 19.72
C ASP A 10 10.09 9.59 18.75
N ILE A 11 10.94 10.16 17.87
CA ILE A 11 11.74 9.38 16.90
C ILE A 11 12.99 8.79 17.56
N LYS A 12 13.51 9.42 18.66
CA LYS A 12 14.74 8.97 19.33
C LYS A 12 14.54 7.86 20.35
N THR A 13 13.33 7.71 20.90
CA THR A 13 13.08 6.76 21.99
C THR A 13 13.19 5.30 21.57
N ASP A 14 13.07 5.01 20.29
CA ASP A 14 13.15 3.62 19.78
C ASP A 14 14.52 3.24 19.20
N ILE A 15 15.44 4.22 19.03
CA ILE A 15 16.74 3.95 18.41
C ILE A 15 17.77 4.92 19.02
N GLU A 16 18.90 4.40 19.54
CA GLU A 16 20.10 5.17 19.93
C GLU A 16 20.75 5.85 18.72
N ILE A 17 20.04 6.78 18.06
CA ILE A 17 20.51 7.41 16.83
C ILE A 17 21.02 8.82 17.07
N VAL A 18 22.19 9.10 16.52
CA VAL A 18 22.81 10.42 16.41
C VAL A 18 21.87 11.42 15.70
N ARG A 19 21.88 12.71 16.06
CA ARG A 19 20.97 13.76 15.54
C ARG A 19 20.90 13.88 14.02
N THR A 20 21.99 13.60 13.31
CA THR A 20 22.08 13.78 11.84
C THR A 20 21.15 12.85 11.06
N PRO A 21 21.15 11.51 11.24
CA PRO A 21 20.25 10.63 10.49
C PRO A 21 18.77 10.88 10.77
N VAL A 22 18.40 11.36 11.95
CA VAL A 22 17.00 11.73 12.25
C VAL A 22 16.56 12.94 11.40
N ARG A 23 17.41 13.95 11.26
CA ARG A 23 17.12 15.12 10.41
C ARG A 23 17.02 14.74 8.93
N GLU A 24 17.90 13.89 8.45
CA GLU A 24 17.85 13.39 7.08
C GLU A 24 16.57 12.60 6.81
N ALA A 25 16.16 11.74 7.74
CA ALA A 25 14.89 11.01 7.65
C ALA A 25 13.69 11.96 7.63
N ILE A 26 13.68 12.99 8.47
CA ILE A 26 12.63 14.04 8.47
C ILE A 26 12.59 14.78 7.12
N LEU A 27 13.74 15.15 6.59
CA LEU A 27 13.81 15.82 5.28
C LEU A 27 13.26 14.92 4.17
N ARG A 28 13.62 13.64 4.15
CA ARG A 28 13.14 12.67 3.20
C ARG A 28 11.63 12.48 3.31
N LEU A 29 11.10 12.26 4.51
CA LEU A 29 9.65 12.15 4.74
C LEU A 29 8.89 13.40 4.31
N LYS A 30 9.50 14.60 4.48
CA LYS A 30 8.93 15.86 3.99
C LYS A 30 8.91 15.92 2.46
N GLN A 31 9.99 15.51 1.80
CA GLN A 31 10.06 15.46 0.32
C GLN A 31 9.03 14.47 -0.25
N GLU A 32 8.80 13.36 0.44
CA GLU A 32 7.78 12.37 0.12
C GLU A 32 6.35 12.83 0.47
N GLY A 33 6.18 14.02 1.09
CA GLY A 33 4.86 14.55 1.46
C GLY A 33 4.19 13.83 2.64
N LEU A 34 4.95 13.05 3.42
CA LEU A 34 4.43 12.26 4.56
C LEU A 34 4.39 13.05 5.86
N ILE A 35 5.15 14.15 5.94
CA ILE A 35 5.13 15.06 7.07
C ILE A 35 5.10 16.52 6.60
N ASN A 36 4.48 17.36 7.42
CA ASN A 36 4.43 18.81 7.25
C ASN A 36 5.20 19.48 8.39
N VAL A 37 6.16 20.35 8.04
CA VAL A 37 6.89 21.17 8.99
C VAL A 37 6.26 22.57 9.01
N ILE A 38 5.57 22.92 10.09
CA ILE A 38 4.91 24.21 10.24
C ILE A 38 5.81 25.10 11.12
N PRO A 39 6.33 26.24 10.59
CA PRO A 39 7.18 27.14 11.36
C PRO A 39 6.54 27.54 12.69
N LYS A 40 7.34 27.51 13.76
CA LYS A 40 6.93 27.82 15.15
C LYS A 40 5.86 26.89 15.75
N SER A 41 5.27 25.95 14.99
CA SER A 41 4.25 25.01 15.46
C SER A 41 4.82 23.60 15.67
N GLY A 42 5.58 23.09 14.71
CA GLY A 42 6.22 21.77 14.81
C GLY A 42 6.10 20.93 13.54
N THR A 43 6.41 19.65 13.68
CA THR A 43 6.31 18.66 12.60
C THR A 43 5.09 17.80 12.85
N TYR A 44 4.32 17.56 11.80
CA TYR A 44 3.07 16.80 11.83
C TYR A 44 3.08 15.73 10.74
N ILE A 45 2.51 14.57 11.02
CA ILE A 45 2.21 13.57 9.98
C ILE A 45 1.16 14.20 9.06
N SER A 46 1.40 14.21 7.74
CA SER A 46 0.47 14.80 6.77
C SER A 46 -0.91 14.14 6.84
N LEU A 47 -1.96 14.87 6.51
CA LEU A 47 -3.26 14.29 6.24
C LEU A 47 -3.20 13.45 4.94
N ILE A 48 -4.18 12.58 4.75
CA ILE A 48 -4.31 11.77 3.54
C ILE A 48 -5.02 12.63 2.49
N GLU A 49 -4.34 12.90 1.39
CA GLU A 49 -4.89 13.59 0.22
C GLU A 49 -5.47 12.55 -0.74
N LEU A 50 -6.78 12.59 -0.97
CA LEU A 50 -7.48 11.60 -1.80
C LEU A 50 -6.99 11.62 -3.25
N ASP A 51 -6.65 12.80 -3.80
CA ASP A 51 -6.10 12.91 -5.15
C ASP A 51 -4.83 12.06 -5.30
N ARG A 52 -3.91 12.13 -4.32
CA ARG A 52 -2.68 11.33 -4.34
C ARG A 52 -2.93 9.84 -4.19
N VAL A 53 -3.96 9.47 -3.42
CA VAL A 53 -4.38 8.07 -3.30
C VAL A 53 -4.92 7.57 -4.64
N ASN A 54 -5.80 8.35 -5.28
CA ASN A 54 -6.39 8.00 -6.56
C ASN A 54 -5.35 7.91 -7.67
N ASP A 55 -4.39 8.84 -7.72
CA ASP A 55 -3.27 8.80 -8.66
C ASP A 55 -2.39 7.57 -8.44
N ALA A 56 -2.09 7.22 -7.17
CA ALA A 56 -1.32 6.03 -6.85
C ALA A 56 -2.05 4.73 -7.25
N LEU A 57 -3.36 4.65 -7.01
CA LEU A 57 -4.21 3.53 -7.43
C LEU A 57 -4.28 3.43 -8.96
N TYR A 58 -4.44 4.56 -9.65
CA TYR A 58 -4.46 4.63 -11.10
C TYR A 58 -3.15 4.10 -11.70
N LEU A 59 -2.00 4.60 -11.21
CA LEU A 59 -0.70 4.17 -11.67
C LEU A 59 -0.47 2.68 -11.37
N ARG A 60 -0.79 2.24 -10.14
CA ARG A 60 -0.65 0.84 -9.76
C ARG A 60 -1.45 -0.08 -10.69
N ARG A 61 -2.74 0.23 -10.91
CA ARG A 61 -3.59 -0.56 -11.81
C ARG A 61 -3.03 -0.65 -13.22
N ASN A 62 -2.58 0.48 -13.78
CA ASN A 62 -2.11 0.54 -15.16
C ASN A 62 -0.72 -0.06 -15.37
N LEU A 63 0.10 -0.14 -14.33
CA LEU A 63 1.42 -0.77 -14.39
C LEU A 63 1.36 -2.25 -14.00
N GLU A 64 0.57 -2.61 -13.02
CA GLU A 64 0.53 -3.96 -12.47
C GLU A 64 -0.28 -4.92 -13.36
N LEU A 65 -1.40 -4.48 -13.92
CA LEU A 65 -2.24 -5.32 -14.78
C LEU A 65 -1.46 -5.93 -15.97
N PRO A 66 -0.77 -5.14 -16.82
CA PRO A 66 -0.03 -5.71 -17.95
C PRO A 66 1.12 -6.62 -17.49
N VAL A 67 1.83 -6.28 -16.41
CA VAL A 67 2.91 -7.11 -15.87
C VAL A 67 2.40 -8.47 -15.39
N LEU A 68 1.29 -8.50 -14.67
CA LEU A 68 0.70 -9.76 -14.19
C LEU A 68 0.09 -10.58 -15.33
N GLN A 69 -0.48 -9.95 -16.36
CA GLN A 69 -0.93 -10.64 -17.57
C GLN A 69 0.24 -11.25 -18.34
N GLU A 70 1.36 -10.54 -18.46
CA GLU A 70 2.60 -11.03 -19.06
C GLU A 70 3.18 -12.20 -18.25
N ALA A 71 3.12 -12.14 -16.92
CA ALA A 71 3.54 -13.24 -16.05
C ALA A 71 2.76 -14.54 -16.30
N CYS A 72 1.50 -14.47 -16.77
CA CYS A 72 0.75 -15.65 -17.21
C CYS A 72 1.36 -16.32 -18.45
N CYS A 73 2.12 -15.58 -19.28
CA CYS A 73 2.82 -16.10 -20.44
C CYS A 73 4.19 -16.69 -20.09
N CYS A 74 4.71 -16.38 -18.89
CA CYS A 74 5.97 -16.91 -18.39
C CYS A 74 5.77 -18.31 -17.77
N THR A 75 6.87 -19.07 -17.66
CA THR A 75 6.86 -20.33 -16.90
C THR A 75 7.58 -20.10 -15.59
N LEU A 76 6.82 -20.06 -14.51
CA LEU A 76 7.39 -20.01 -13.16
C LEU A 76 8.09 -21.34 -12.81
N SER A 77 9.26 -21.28 -12.25
CA SER A 77 9.93 -22.43 -11.65
C SER A 77 9.18 -22.92 -10.39
N GLU A 78 9.43 -24.16 -9.99
CA GLU A 78 8.86 -24.71 -8.74
C GLU A 78 9.27 -23.88 -7.52
N GLU A 79 10.50 -23.35 -7.52
CA GLU A 79 11.01 -22.48 -6.46
C GLU A 79 10.25 -21.15 -6.40
N GLU A 80 9.99 -20.48 -7.52
CA GLU A 80 9.22 -19.24 -7.59
C GLU A 80 7.78 -19.45 -7.12
N ILE A 81 7.16 -20.56 -7.49
CA ILE A 81 5.82 -20.92 -7.01
C ILE A 81 5.83 -21.16 -5.49
N LEU A 82 6.84 -21.87 -4.98
CA LEU A 82 6.97 -22.13 -3.53
C LEU A 82 7.18 -20.83 -2.76
N VAL A 83 8.09 -19.97 -3.21
CA VAL A 83 8.36 -18.65 -2.60
C VAL A 83 7.10 -17.79 -2.59
N SER A 84 6.33 -17.75 -3.68
CA SER A 84 5.07 -17.01 -3.75
C SER A 84 4.08 -17.48 -2.70
N LYS A 85 3.89 -18.78 -2.55
CA LYS A 85 2.99 -19.36 -1.53
C LYS A 85 3.44 -19.02 -0.12
N GLN A 86 4.74 -19.13 0.16
CA GLN A 86 5.33 -18.75 1.45
C GLN A 86 5.16 -17.26 1.77
N LEU A 87 5.25 -16.38 0.76
CA LEU A 87 5.03 -14.93 0.95
C LEU A 87 3.57 -14.66 1.32
N ILE A 88 2.61 -15.34 0.68
CA ILE A 88 1.19 -15.22 1.02
C ILE A 88 0.91 -15.72 2.45
N GLU A 89 1.50 -16.87 2.85
CA GLU A 89 1.39 -17.38 4.22
C GLU A 89 1.96 -16.39 5.26
N LYS A 90 3.10 -15.77 4.95
CA LYS A 90 3.71 -14.74 5.80
C LYS A 90 2.84 -13.48 5.89
N GLN A 91 2.15 -13.09 4.83
CA GLN A 91 1.17 -12.00 4.87
C GLN A 91 0.01 -12.33 5.82
N GLU A 92 -0.54 -13.55 5.75
CA GLU A 92 -1.59 -14.00 6.66
C GLU A 92 -1.15 -13.94 8.12
N GLN A 93 0.07 -14.42 8.41
CA GLN A 93 0.62 -14.38 9.77
C GLN A 93 0.81 -12.94 10.26
N ALA A 94 1.35 -12.05 9.42
CA ALA A 94 1.52 -10.65 9.77
C ALA A 94 0.18 -9.97 10.09
N LEU A 95 -0.87 -10.22 9.29
CA LEU A 95 -2.21 -9.68 9.53
C LEU A 95 -2.90 -10.27 10.77
N LYS A 96 -2.61 -11.51 11.13
CA LYS A 96 -3.11 -12.13 12.36
C LYS A 96 -2.65 -11.40 13.62
N TYR A 97 -1.43 -10.84 13.58
CA TYR A 97 -0.83 -10.10 14.69
C TYR A 97 -0.90 -8.57 14.53
N ASP A 98 -1.63 -8.06 13.53
CA ASP A 98 -1.73 -6.63 13.19
C ASP A 98 -0.37 -5.98 12.89
N ASP A 99 0.63 -6.76 12.47
CA ASP A 99 1.91 -6.24 12.01
C ASP A 99 1.82 -5.80 10.54
N PHE A 100 1.28 -4.58 10.35
CA PHE A 100 1.09 -4.04 9.02
C PHE A 100 2.43 -3.73 8.30
N SER A 101 3.49 -3.45 9.06
CA SER A 101 4.82 -3.23 8.48
C SER A 101 5.35 -4.51 7.82
N LEU A 102 5.23 -5.62 8.54
CA LEU A 102 5.65 -6.92 8.06
C LEU A 102 4.74 -7.43 6.92
N PHE A 103 3.43 -7.15 7.02
CA PHE A 103 2.47 -7.44 5.95
C PHE A 103 2.89 -6.77 4.64
N PHE A 104 3.12 -5.44 4.62
CA PHE A 104 3.51 -4.74 3.39
C PHE A 104 4.87 -5.20 2.86
N LYS A 105 5.81 -5.54 3.73
CA LYS A 105 7.09 -6.13 3.29
C LYS A 105 6.87 -7.41 2.46
N TYR A 106 6.01 -8.32 2.92
CA TYR A 106 5.75 -9.57 2.20
C TYR A 106 4.83 -9.37 0.99
N PHE A 107 3.89 -8.47 1.09
CA PHE A 107 3.04 -8.04 -0.02
C PHE A 107 3.90 -7.48 -1.16
N ASP A 108 4.82 -6.56 -0.87
CA ASP A 108 5.72 -6.00 -1.88
C ASP A 108 6.64 -7.05 -2.50
N GLN A 109 7.19 -7.96 -1.70
CA GLN A 109 8.04 -9.04 -2.20
C GLN A 109 7.28 -9.97 -3.15
N PHE A 110 6.01 -10.26 -2.85
CA PHE A 110 5.14 -11.06 -3.70
C PHE A 110 4.92 -10.40 -5.07
N HIS A 111 4.51 -9.13 -5.08
CA HIS A 111 4.29 -8.42 -6.33
C HIS A 111 5.59 -8.17 -7.11
N GLN A 112 6.67 -7.78 -6.43
CA GLN A 112 7.99 -7.54 -7.03
C GLN A 112 8.50 -8.73 -7.85
N MET A 113 8.21 -9.95 -7.40
CA MET A 113 8.65 -11.15 -8.08
C MET A 113 8.15 -11.19 -9.52
N PHE A 114 6.89 -10.82 -9.78
CA PHE A 114 6.32 -10.83 -11.12
C PHE A 114 6.98 -9.77 -12.03
N TYR A 115 7.35 -8.61 -11.50
CA TYR A 115 8.15 -7.62 -12.24
C TYR A 115 9.56 -8.12 -12.57
N THR A 116 10.11 -9.02 -11.76
CA THR A 116 11.40 -9.64 -12.04
C THR A 116 11.27 -10.71 -13.12
N VAL A 117 10.26 -11.57 -13.02
CA VAL A 117 9.98 -12.65 -13.98
C VAL A 117 9.66 -12.10 -15.38
N THR A 118 8.99 -10.96 -15.46
CA THR A 118 8.66 -10.28 -16.74
C THR A 118 9.73 -9.25 -17.17
N GLU A 119 10.91 -9.24 -16.56
CA GLU A 119 12.04 -8.38 -16.89
C GLU A 119 11.76 -6.86 -16.77
N HIS A 120 10.81 -6.47 -15.89
CA HIS A 120 10.44 -5.07 -15.62
C HIS A 120 10.86 -4.53 -14.23
N PRO A 121 12.07 -4.82 -13.70
CA PRO A 121 12.43 -4.46 -12.32
C PRO A 121 12.49 -2.94 -12.08
N MET A 122 12.70 -2.13 -13.14
CA MET A 122 12.69 -0.67 -13.01
C MET A 122 11.29 -0.11 -12.85
N VAL A 123 10.27 -0.73 -13.49
CA VAL A 123 8.87 -0.34 -13.32
C VAL A 123 8.45 -0.54 -11.87
N TRP A 124 8.87 -1.65 -11.24
CA TRP A 124 8.66 -1.88 -9.81
C TRP A 124 9.27 -0.77 -8.94
N LYS A 125 10.52 -0.35 -9.22
CA LYS A 125 11.18 0.71 -8.46
C LYS A 125 10.42 2.05 -8.53
N TRP A 126 9.82 2.36 -9.66
CA TRP A 126 8.98 3.56 -9.79
C TRP A 126 7.66 3.40 -9.05
N LEU A 127 7.01 2.25 -9.18
CA LEU A 127 5.74 1.97 -8.50
C LEU A 127 5.91 2.04 -6.98
N ILE A 128 6.97 1.41 -6.42
CA ILE A 128 7.18 1.37 -4.96
C ILE A 128 7.37 2.77 -4.35
N SER A 129 7.87 3.74 -5.13
CA SER A 129 8.07 5.10 -4.64
C SER A 129 6.76 5.85 -4.34
N ILE A 130 5.64 5.40 -4.92
CA ILE A 130 4.31 6.00 -4.72
C ILE A 130 3.39 5.10 -3.85
N ASN A 131 3.78 3.87 -3.56
CA ASN A 131 2.95 2.91 -2.82
C ASN A 131 2.56 3.39 -1.42
N ILE A 132 3.31 4.33 -0.83
CA ILE A 132 2.98 4.85 0.49
C ILE A 132 1.58 5.47 0.56
N TYR A 133 1.09 6.11 -0.50
CA TYR A 133 -0.26 6.67 -0.54
C TYR A 133 -1.32 5.57 -0.55
N PHE A 134 -1.06 4.50 -1.29
CA PHE A 134 -1.87 3.29 -1.29
C PHE A 134 -1.86 2.60 0.10
N TYR A 135 -0.69 2.40 0.73
CA TYR A 135 -0.61 1.74 2.03
C TYR A 135 -1.37 2.48 3.14
N ARG A 136 -1.38 3.81 3.12
CA ARG A 136 -2.10 4.61 4.11
C ARG A 136 -3.59 4.27 4.14
N ILE A 137 -4.21 4.07 2.97
CA ILE A 137 -5.62 3.68 2.85
C ILE A 137 -5.84 2.23 3.24
N ILE A 138 -4.96 1.34 2.80
CA ILE A 138 -5.04 -0.09 3.14
C ILE A 138 -4.97 -0.28 4.65
N VAL A 139 -4.07 0.40 5.36
CA VAL A 139 -3.98 0.33 6.83
C VAL A 139 -5.29 0.74 7.50
N LEU A 140 -5.96 1.78 7.03
CA LEU A 140 -7.25 2.19 7.59
C LEU A 140 -8.33 1.12 7.38
N ASN A 141 -8.35 0.48 6.21
CA ASN A 141 -9.26 -0.63 5.92
C ASN A 141 -8.95 -1.86 6.79
N LEU A 142 -7.69 -2.24 6.90
CA LEU A 142 -7.26 -3.37 7.74
C LEU A 142 -7.63 -3.19 9.22
N LYS A 143 -7.58 -1.94 9.71
CA LYS A 143 -7.99 -1.62 11.08
C LYS A 143 -9.50 -1.60 11.30
N LYS A 144 -10.25 -1.19 10.30
CA LYS A 144 -11.71 -1.02 10.41
C LYS A 144 -12.48 -2.31 10.13
N ASN A 145 -12.01 -3.09 9.16
CA ASN A 145 -12.77 -4.21 8.61
C ASN A 145 -11.97 -5.51 8.67
N PRO A 146 -12.27 -6.42 9.62
CA PRO A 146 -11.60 -7.72 9.70
C PRO A 146 -11.71 -8.54 8.41
N ASP A 147 -12.83 -8.47 7.68
CA ASP A 147 -13.03 -9.20 6.43
C ASP A 147 -12.09 -8.71 5.33
N TYR A 148 -11.64 -7.46 5.44
CA TYR A 148 -10.67 -6.91 4.49
C TYR A 148 -9.31 -7.62 4.57
N LYS A 149 -8.90 -8.10 5.76
CA LYS A 149 -7.68 -8.90 5.95
C LYS A 149 -7.73 -10.19 5.13
N ILE A 150 -8.88 -10.86 5.16
CA ILE A 150 -9.11 -12.09 4.40
C ILE A 150 -9.13 -11.78 2.90
N ARG A 151 -9.81 -10.71 2.52
CA ARG A 151 -9.99 -10.33 1.11
C ARG A 151 -8.66 -9.97 0.43
N ILE A 152 -7.79 -9.19 1.10
CA ILE A 152 -6.51 -8.76 0.50
C ILE A 152 -5.55 -9.94 0.29
N VAL A 153 -5.56 -10.93 1.18
CA VAL A 153 -4.76 -12.15 0.99
C VAL A 153 -5.36 -13.05 -0.08
N ASN A 154 -6.69 -13.17 -0.14
CA ASN A 154 -7.37 -13.95 -1.19
C ASN A 154 -7.15 -13.33 -2.59
N TYR A 155 -6.98 -12.02 -2.66
CA TYR A 155 -6.58 -11.33 -3.89
C TYR A 155 -5.23 -11.85 -4.40
N ASP A 156 -4.19 -11.90 -3.55
CA ASP A 156 -2.88 -12.42 -3.95
C ASP A 156 -2.92 -13.92 -4.31
N LYS A 157 -3.73 -14.71 -3.58
CA LYS A 157 -3.97 -16.13 -3.91
C LYS A 157 -4.60 -16.30 -5.30
N ALA A 158 -5.57 -15.45 -5.63
CA ALA A 158 -6.25 -15.48 -6.91
C ALA A 158 -5.31 -15.09 -8.05
N ILE A 159 -4.50 -14.06 -7.88
CA ILE A 159 -3.46 -13.66 -8.84
C ILE A 159 -2.49 -14.82 -9.08
N LEU A 160 -1.92 -15.41 -8.03
CA LEU A 160 -0.99 -16.52 -8.16
C LEU A 160 -1.62 -17.71 -8.90
N LYS A 161 -2.87 -18.03 -8.59
CA LYS A 161 -3.63 -19.09 -9.25
C LYS A 161 -3.80 -18.80 -10.75
N ALA A 162 -4.19 -17.58 -11.11
CA ALA A 162 -4.36 -17.16 -12.49
C ALA A 162 -3.06 -17.27 -13.29
N ILE A 163 -1.93 -16.85 -12.69
CA ILE A 163 -0.60 -16.93 -13.32
C ILE A 163 -0.17 -18.39 -13.50
N ILE A 164 -0.30 -19.24 -12.48
CA ILE A 164 0.04 -20.68 -12.58
C ILE A 164 -0.80 -21.37 -13.66
N ASN A 165 -2.08 -21.05 -13.73
CA ASN A 165 -3.01 -21.62 -14.71
C ASN A 165 -2.87 -20.99 -16.11
N LYS A 166 -2.06 -19.93 -16.25
CA LYS A 166 -1.85 -19.19 -17.51
C LYS A 166 -3.15 -18.58 -18.07
N VAL A 167 -3.94 -17.94 -17.19
CA VAL A 167 -5.26 -17.38 -17.51
C VAL A 167 -5.27 -15.85 -17.30
N PRO A 168 -4.78 -15.04 -18.29
CA PRO A 168 -4.62 -13.58 -18.13
C PRO A 168 -5.92 -12.81 -17.81
N HIS A 169 -7.08 -13.29 -18.28
CA HIS A 169 -8.35 -12.60 -17.99
C HIS A 169 -8.76 -12.72 -16.51
N GLU A 170 -8.42 -13.83 -15.82
CA GLU A 170 -8.65 -13.93 -14.38
C GLU A 170 -7.82 -12.91 -13.59
N VAL A 171 -6.64 -12.52 -14.09
CA VAL A 171 -5.86 -11.43 -13.50
C VAL A 171 -6.59 -10.11 -13.62
N THR A 172 -7.21 -9.84 -14.77
CA THR A 172 -8.04 -8.64 -14.97
C THR A 172 -9.17 -8.58 -13.95
N ASP A 173 -9.91 -9.67 -13.80
CA ASP A 173 -11.03 -9.79 -12.86
C ASP A 173 -10.55 -9.58 -11.41
N CYS A 174 -9.38 -10.10 -11.05
CA CYS A 174 -8.77 -9.89 -9.74
C CYS A 174 -8.48 -8.41 -9.51
N ILE A 175 -7.82 -7.73 -10.45
CA ILE A 175 -7.44 -6.33 -10.29
C ILE A 175 -8.68 -5.41 -10.27
N GLU A 176 -9.69 -5.72 -11.08
CA GLU A 176 -10.93 -4.93 -11.14
C GLU A 176 -11.79 -5.09 -9.88
N SER A 177 -11.82 -6.28 -9.30
CA SER A 177 -12.64 -6.58 -8.11
C SER A 177 -11.89 -6.47 -6.78
N GLY A 178 -10.57 -6.60 -6.79
CA GLY A 178 -9.83 -6.98 -5.58
C GLY A 178 -9.29 -5.82 -4.74
N MET A 179 -8.59 -4.86 -5.34
CA MET A 179 -7.87 -3.83 -4.57
C MET A 179 -8.63 -2.53 -4.41
N ILE A 180 -9.74 -2.36 -5.11
CA ILE A 180 -10.41 -1.08 -5.15
C ILE A 180 -11.23 -0.89 -3.89
N ILE A 181 -10.97 0.21 -3.22
CA ILE A 181 -11.91 0.83 -2.32
C ILE A 181 -13.06 1.28 -3.22
N ASN A 182 -14.08 0.45 -3.35
CA ASN A 182 -15.26 0.79 -4.14
C ASN A 182 -15.94 1.99 -3.49
N GLY A 183 -16.48 2.92 -4.28
CA GLY A 183 -17.00 4.21 -3.84
C GLY A 183 -17.82 4.20 -2.54
N GLU A 184 -18.72 3.23 -2.31
CA GLU A 184 -19.45 3.11 -1.06
C GLU A 184 -18.54 2.80 0.15
N ASN A 185 -17.58 1.89 0.00
CA ASN A 185 -16.62 1.56 1.06
C ASN A 185 -15.64 2.71 1.32
N GLU A 186 -15.28 3.48 0.30
CA GLU A 186 -14.45 4.68 0.41
C GLU A 186 -15.15 5.75 1.24
N HIS A 187 -16.39 6.07 0.94
CA HIS A 187 -17.19 7.03 1.71
C HIS A 187 -17.32 6.63 3.18
N LEU A 188 -17.58 5.35 3.46
CA LEU A 188 -17.67 4.84 4.83
C LEU A 188 -16.32 4.91 5.56
N LEU A 189 -15.21 4.69 4.86
CA LEU A 189 -13.86 4.80 5.41
C LEU A 189 -13.53 6.26 5.74
N ILE A 190 -13.77 7.17 4.80
CA ILE A 190 -13.52 8.60 4.97
C ILE A 190 -14.40 9.14 6.11
N ARG A 191 -15.69 8.80 6.15
CA ARG A 191 -16.59 9.22 7.23
C ARG A 191 -16.10 8.75 8.60
N HIS A 192 -15.59 7.50 8.70
CA HIS A 192 -15.11 6.94 9.96
C HIS A 192 -13.80 7.62 10.42
N TYR A 193 -12.90 7.92 9.49
CA TYR A 193 -11.57 8.49 9.73
C TYR A 193 -11.44 9.92 9.22
N TYR A 194 -12.53 10.73 9.19
CA TYR A 194 -12.55 12.05 8.55
C TYR A 194 -11.40 12.97 8.99
N LYS A 195 -10.96 12.90 10.26
CA LYS A 195 -9.85 13.67 10.80
C LYS A 195 -8.49 13.32 10.19
N TYR A 196 -8.39 12.22 9.48
CA TYR A 196 -7.14 11.78 8.86
C TYR A 196 -7.01 12.22 7.41
N PHE A 197 -8.08 12.79 6.83
CA PHE A 197 -8.12 13.21 5.43
C PHE A 197 -8.03 14.73 5.29
N ASP A 198 -7.34 15.19 4.23
CA ASP A 198 -7.43 16.56 3.77
C ASP A 198 -8.64 16.68 2.83
N LEU A 199 -9.72 17.23 3.36
CA LEU A 199 -10.97 17.39 2.64
C LEU A 199 -11.14 18.81 2.04
N THR A 200 -10.12 19.66 2.11
CA THR A 200 -10.21 21.06 1.68
C THR A 200 -10.43 21.23 0.18
N ARG A 201 -10.09 20.23 -0.62
CA ARG A 201 -10.22 20.22 -2.08
C ARG A 201 -11.41 19.42 -2.60
N HIS A 202 -12.14 18.73 -1.73
CA HIS A 202 -13.27 17.89 -2.08
C HIS A 202 -14.54 18.47 -1.47
N GLU A 203 -15.46 18.95 -2.31
CA GLU A 203 -16.83 19.21 -1.89
C GLU A 203 -17.54 17.86 -1.67
N PHE A 204 -17.33 17.24 -0.52
CA PHE A 204 -18.21 16.17 -0.09
C PHE A 204 -19.56 16.78 0.25
N LYS A 205 -20.52 16.68 -0.67
CA LYS A 205 -21.91 16.92 -0.36
C LYS A 205 -22.36 15.83 0.62
N TYR A 206 -22.20 16.11 1.91
CA TYR A 206 -22.89 15.36 2.94
C TYR A 206 -24.35 15.82 2.89
N GLU A 207 -25.18 15.11 2.14
CA GLU A 207 -26.61 15.18 2.39
C GLU A 207 -26.83 14.58 3.78
N SER A 208 -27.32 15.46 4.66
CA SER A 208 -27.71 15.24 6.06
C SER A 208 -28.83 14.21 6.20
#